data_adf256092b866d619becded45d6dcad1
#
_entry.id   adf256092b866d619becded45d6dcad1
#
_cell.length_a   1.000
_cell.length_b   1.000
_cell.length_c   1.000
_cell.angle_alpha   90.00
_cell.angle_beta   90.00
_cell.angle_gamma   90.00
#
_symmetry.space_group_name_H-M   'P 1'
#
loop_
_entity.id
_entity.type
_entity.pdbx_description
1 polymer ?
#
loop_
_entity_poly.entity_id
_entity_poly.type
_entity_poly.pdbx_seq_one_letter_code
_entity_poly.pdbx_strand_id
1 'polypeptide(L)'
;MTEKTISDIGEFGLIKLISHDLIYRPEFVKIGPGDDGAVYSVPDGFDQVISTDTMVEGIHFTSVTMSAYDVGWKLCASNFSDMAAMGADPIGFVISAAFPEKLHASWVEHCYEGIRDCRKEYRVNLLGGDMTGSVSGIIMTGTVVGIVPKDTAVRRSGARRGDVVFVTGHPGDSAGGLYALLHGNKEYRGLIEKHKHPRPQIAWGTLLREAGASSLNDISDGISREINEIAEASGVSIKIDKSSIPVSAEALEYGRKAGIDPLSWALDGGEDYELIGTISKEDFEKVKNRPGIKEIGVVTDKPGKGVFLKQEGHLELLEVHGYDHFEK
;
A
#
# COMPACT_ATOMS: atom_id res chain seq x y z
N MET A 1 15.46 35.63 5.10
CA MET A 1 16.58 34.72 4.83
C MET A 1 16.14 33.87 3.64
N THR A 2 16.92 33.81 2.57
CA THR A 2 16.64 32.94 1.43
C THR A 2 16.73 31.48 1.89
N GLU A 3 15.70 30.71 1.57
CA GLU A 3 15.65 29.29 1.89
C GLU A 3 16.74 28.54 1.11
N LYS A 4 17.49 27.67 1.79
CA LYS A 4 18.62 26.93 1.19
C LYS A 4 18.12 25.83 0.27
N THR A 5 18.73 25.74 -0.91
CA THR A 5 18.55 24.62 -1.84
C THR A 5 19.45 23.43 -1.46
N ILE A 6 19.21 22.27 -2.07
CA ILE A 6 20.07 21.09 -1.89
C ILE A 6 21.51 21.41 -2.34
N SER A 7 21.68 22.13 -3.44
CA SER A 7 23.00 22.57 -3.91
C SER A 7 23.75 23.49 -2.93
N ASP A 8 23.03 24.22 -2.07
CA ASP A 8 23.66 25.09 -1.07
C ASP A 8 24.23 24.33 0.14
N ILE A 9 23.66 23.17 0.47
CA ILE A 9 24.07 22.37 1.64
C ILE A 9 24.84 21.11 1.28
N GLY A 10 24.75 20.64 0.03
CA GLY A 10 25.36 19.44 -0.48
C GLY A 10 24.79 18.14 0.10
N GLU A 11 25.22 17.00 -0.45
CA GLU A 11 24.76 15.67 -0.06
C GLU A 11 24.96 15.37 1.44
N PHE A 12 26.17 15.56 1.96
CA PHE A 12 26.46 15.27 3.37
C PHE A 12 25.72 16.20 4.34
N GLY A 13 25.50 17.46 3.95
CA GLY A 13 24.68 18.38 4.72
C GLY A 13 23.22 17.92 4.80
N LEU A 14 22.69 17.43 3.71
CA LEU A 14 21.33 16.89 3.63
C LEU A 14 21.19 15.61 4.45
N ILE A 15 22.13 14.65 4.31
CA ILE A 15 22.15 13.43 5.12
C ILE A 15 22.15 13.76 6.60
N LYS A 16 23.02 14.70 7.04
CA LYS A 16 23.05 15.13 8.45
C LYS A 16 21.73 15.70 8.95
N LEU A 17 21.03 16.45 8.10
CA LEU A 17 19.75 17.08 8.43
C LEU A 17 18.67 16.05 8.74
N ILE A 18 18.64 14.93 8.01
CA ILE A 18 17.59 13.89 8.14
C ILE A 18 17.97 12.74 9.08
N SER A 19 19.25 12.62 9.47
CA SER A 19 19.77 11.48 10.25
C SER A 19 19.52 11.61 11.75
N HIS A 20 18.25 11.68 12.15
CA HIS A 20 17.85 11.62 13.56
C HIS A 20 16.62 10.71 13.72
N ASP A 21 16.48 10.10 14.90
CA ASP A 21 15.39 9.18 15.25
C ASP A 21 15.18 8.05 14.24
N LEU A 22 16.29 7.40 13.84
CA LEU A 22 16.24 6.40 12.76
C LEU A 22 15.91 4.98 13.26
N ILE A 23 16.17 4.65 14.52
CA ILE A 23 16.04 3.30 15.05
C ILE A 23 14.94 3.23 16.12
N TYR A 24 13.95 2.37 15.92
CA TYR A 24 12.84 2.09 16.83
C TYR A 24 12.93 0.72 17.50
N ARG A 25 13.50 -0.26 16.80
CA ARG A 25 13.62 -1.66 17.25
C ARG A 25 15.10 -2.06 17.25
N PRO A 26 15.89 -1.58 18.23
CA PRO A 26 17.34 -1.82 18.27
C PRO A 26 17.70 -3.30 18.39
N GLU A 27 16.79 -4.13 18.88
CA GLU A 27 16.96 -5.58 18.97
C GLU A 27 17.24 -6.26 17.63
N PHE A 28 16.80 -5.67 16.51
CA PHE A 28 17.08 -6.18 15.17
C PHE A 28 18.36 -5.58 14.56
N VAL A 29 18.88 -4.48 15.06
CA VAL A 29 19.95 -3.72 14.39
C VAL A 29 21.28 -3.93 15.13
N LYS A 30 22.26 -4.51 14.42
CA LYS A 30 23.64 -4.65 14.92
C LYS A 30 24.52 -3.45 14.53
N ILE A 31 24.38 -3.00 13.29
CA ILE A 31 25.03 -1.80 12.74
C ILE A 31 23.93 -1.00 12.04
N GLY A 32 23.70 0.22 12.51
CA GLY A 32 22.72 1.14 11.92
C GLY A 32 23.31 2.05 10.85
N PRO A 33 22.62 3.15 10.51
CA PRO A 33 23.12 4.14 9.55
C PRO A 33 24.43 4.78 10.00
N GLY A 34 25.33 5.05 9.04
CA GLY A 34 26.63 5.71 9.28
C GLY A 34 27.84 4.87 8.90
N ASP A 35 27.64 3.64 8.47
CA ASP A 35 28.66 2.77 7.87
C ASP A 35 28.26 2.47 6.41
N ASP A 36 29.10 1.78 5.64
CA ASP A 36 28.83 1.42 4.22
C ASP A 36 27.56 0.57 4.05
N GLY A 37 27.12 -0.10 5.10
CA GLY A 37 25.90 -0.89 5.12
C GLY A 37 25.36 -1.09 6.53
N ALA A 38 24.05 -1.30 6.64
CA ALA A 38 23.43 -1.71 7.90
C ALA A 38 23.53 -3.23 8.10
N VAL A 39 23.71 -3.65 9.35
CA VAL A 39 23.67 -5.07 9.74
C VAL A 39 22.49 -5.29 10.67
N TYR A 40 21.57 -6.16 10.28
CA TYR A 40 20.42 -6.52 11.09
C TYR A 40 20.33 -8.05 11.29
N SER A 41 19.58 -8.46 12.28
CA SER A 41 19.37 -9.87 12.62
C SER A 41 17.93 -10.28 12.39
N VAL A 42 17.76 -11.48 11.84
CA VAL A 42 16.47 -12.17 11.80
C VAL A 42 16.51 -13.29 12.85
N PRO A 43 15.53 -13.37 13.75
CA PRO A 43 15.50 -14.40 14.78
C PRO A 43 15.37 -15.80 14.18
N ASP A 44 15.89 -16.82 14.87
CA ASP A 44 15.66 -18.22 14.50
C ASP A 44 14.15 -18.53 14.47
N GLY A 45 13.71 -19.32 13.49
CA GLY A 45 12.30 -19.68 13.31
C GLY A 45 11.48 -18.68 12.51
N PHE A 46 12.13 -17.69 11.89
CA PHE A 46 11.48 -16.73 10.98
C PHE A 46 12.09 -16.79 9.57
N ASP A 47 11.25 -16.56 8.57
CA ASP A 47 11.66 -16.23 7.22
C ASP A 47 11.69 -14.72 7.03
N GLN A 48 12.50 -14.25 6.09
CA GLN A 48 12.64 -12.86 5.73
C GLN A 48 11.81 -12.56 4.48
N VAL A 49 11.06 -11.46 4.53
CA VAL A 49 10.32 -10.90 3.40
C VAL A 49 11.01 -9.60 2.99
N ILE A 50 11.15 -9.36 1.69
CA ILE A 50 11.70 -8.12 1.13
C ILE A 50 10.82 -7.66 -0.02
N SER A 51 10.53 -6.38 -0.09
CA SER A 51 9.86 -5.73 -1.20
C SER A 51 10.39 -4.34 -1.45
N THR A 52 10.05 -3.75 -2.60
CA THR A 52 10.49 -2.41 -2.99
C THR A 52 9.47 -1.72 -3.87
N ASP A 53 9.17 -0.45 -3.54
CA ASP A 53 8.31 0.43 -4.30
C ASP A 53 8.99 1.76 -4.60
N THR A 54 8.59 2.36 -5.72
CA THR A 54 9.13 3.65 -6.17
C THR A 54 8.02 4.66 -6.37
N MET A 55 8.22 5.88 -5.87
CA MET A 55 7.39 7.04 -6.14
C MET A 55 8.12 8.02 -7.06
N VAL A 56 7.44 8.46 -8.12
CA VAL A 56 7.98 9.38 -9.15
C VAL A 56 7.07 10.60 -9.24
N GLU A 57 7.65 11.79 -9.14
CA GLU A 57 6.92 13.05 -9.35
C GLU A 57 6.34 13.13 -10.77
N GLY A 58 5.10 13.55 -10.87
CA GLY A 58 4.35 13.58 -12.13
C GLY A 58 3.65 12.26 -12.50
N ILE A 59 3.98 11.16 -11.79
CA ILE A 59 3.31 9.85 -11.93
C ILE A 59 2.47 9.57 -10.68
N HIS A 60 3.12 9.41 -9.53
CA HIS A 60 2.47 9.03 -8.27
C HIS A 60 2.02 10.22 -7.43
N PHE A 61 2.64 11.36 -7.62
CA PHE A 61 2.30 12.59 -6.92
C PHE A 61 2.67 13.84 -7.72
N THR A 62 2.03 14.94 -7.38
CA THR A 62 2.36 16.28 -7.84
C THR A 62 2.26 17.24 -6.65
N SER A 63 2.77 18.47 -6.79
CA SER A 63 2.61 19.52 -5.77
C SER A 63 1.16 19.92 -5.52
N VAL A 64 0.23 19.56 -6.43
CA VAL A 64 -1.22 19.79 -6.27
C VAL A 64 -1.85 18.71 -5.39
N THR A 65 -1.38 17.47 -5.52
CA THR A 65 -1.99 16.32 -4.83
C THR A 65 -1.37 16.05 -3.46
N MET A 66 -0.07 16.31 -3.28
CA MET A 66 0.66 15.97 -2.05
C MET A 66 1.65 17.05 -1.64
N SER A 67 1.74 17.30 -0.35
CA SER A 67 2.87 17.99 0.27
C SER A 67 4.09 17.07 0.39
N ALA A 68 5.25 17.62 0.73
CA ALA A 68 6.44 16.83 0.99
C ALA A 68 6.21 15.77 2.11
N TYR A 69 5.52 16.16 3.18
CA TYR A 69 5.14 15.25 4.28
C TYR A 69 4.28 14.08 3.78
N ASP A 70 3.26 14.37 2.95
CA ASP A 70 2.36 13.36 2.40
C ASP A 70 3.14 12.34 1.54
N VAL A 71 4.11 12.81 0.73
CA VAL A 71 4.99 11.94 -0.08
C VAL A 71 5.81 11.01 0.81
N GLY A 72 6.41 11.53 1.88
CA GLY A 72 7.20 10.73 2.81
C GLY A 72 6.37 9.66 3.53
N TRP A 73 5.17 10.02 3.96
CA TRP A 73 4.22 9.07 4.56
C TRP A 73 3.86 7.96 3.58
N LYS A 74 3.43 8.34 2.37
CA LYS A 74 2.93 7.38 1.37
C LYS A 74 4.03 6.45 0.86
N LEU A 75 5.27 6.92 0.72
CA LEU A 75 6.41 6.07 0.39
C LEU A 75 6.60 4.93 1.41
N CYS A 76 6.45 5.23 2.70
CA CYS A 76 6.49 4.20 3.73
C CYS A 76 5.26 3.30 3.66
N ALA A 77 4.08 3.87 3.50
CA ALA A 77 2.82 3.15 3.54
C ALA A 77 2.70 2.14 2.39
N SER A 78 3.09 2.50 1.15
CA SER A 78 3.08 1.58 0.02
C SER A 78 3.96 0.37 0.29
N ASN A 79 5.22 0.59 0.66
CA ASN A 79 6.16 -0.49 0.96
C ASN A 79 5.71 -1.38 2.14
N PHE A 80 5.13 -0.78 3.19
CA PHE A 80 4.66 -1.55 4.34
C PHE A 80 3.39 -2.36 4.01
N SER A 81 2.64 -1.95 3.00
CA SER A 81 1.47 -2.68 2.50
C SER A 81 1.84 -4.05 1.95
N ASP A 82 2.96 -4.17 1.24
CA ASP A 82 3.48 -5.47 0.78
C ASP A 82 3.76 -6.43 1.94
N MET A 83 4.27 -5.89 3.06
CA MET A 83 4.46 -6.70 4.27
C MET A 83 3.13 -7.18 4.83
N ALA A 84 2.09 -6.32 4.82
CA ALA A 84 0.75 -6.71 5.24
C ALA A 84 0.18 -7.82 4.33
N ALA A 85 0.34 -7.71 3.01
CA ALA A 85 -0.09 -8.71 2.03
C ALA A 85 0.58 -10.07 2.23
N MET A 86 1.82 -10.08 2.73
CA MET A 86 2.54 -11.31 3.05
C MET A 86 2.31 -11.82 4.49
N GLY A 87 1.51 -11.08 5.30
CA GLY A 87 1.33 -11.37 6.72
C GLY A 87 2.59 -11.20 7.55
N ALA A 88 3.54 -10.39 7.08
CA ALA A 88 4.84 -10.13 7.69
C ALA A 88 4.84 -8.89 8.58
N ASP A 89 5.76 -8.85 9.54
CA ASP A 89 6.04 -7.71 10.41
C ASP A 89 7.23 -6.92 9.84
N PRO A 90 7.06 -5.67 9.38
CA PRO A 90 8.17 -4.86 8.86
C PRO A 90 9.13 -4.49 9.98
N ILE A 91 10.44 -4.73 9.78
CA ILE A 91 11.47 -4.46 10.78
C ILE A 91 12.50 -3.43 10.35
N GLY A 92 12.68 -3.23 9.03
CA GLY A 92 13.67 -2.34 8.48
C GLY A 92 13.28 -1.76 7.14
N PHE A 93 13.77 -0.57 6.86
CA PHE A 93 13.48 0.20 5.65
C PHE A 93 14.75 0.91 5.16
N VAL A 94 14.98 0.93 3.87
CA VAL A 94 16.08 1.64 3.21
C VAL A 94 15.47 2.52 2.12
N ILE A 95 15.97 3.73 1.95
CA ILE A 95 15.45 4.69 0.97
C ILE A 95 16.57 5.15 0.05
N SER A 96 16.38 4.97 -1.26
CA SER A 96 17.17 5.65 -2.30
C SER A 96 16.36 6.80 -2.87
N ALA A 97 16.95 8.00 -2.94
CA ALA A 97 16.28 9.20 -3.38
C ALA A 97 17.11 10.01 -4.37
N ALA A 98 16.48 10.47 -5.44
CA ALA A 98 17.05 11.37 -6.42
C ALA A 98 16.27 12.68 -6.44
N PHE A 99 16.98 13.80 -6.23
CA PHE A 99 16.38 15.13 -6.09
C PHE A 99 16.96 16.12 -7.11
N PRO A 100 16.13 17.03 -7.68
CA PRO A 100 16.63 18.15 -8.45
C PRO A 100 17.53 19.08 -7.62
N GLU A 101 18.63 19.56 -8.16
CA GLU A 101 19.60 20.41 -7.45
C GLU A 101 18.99 21.69 -6.85
N LYS A 102 17.92 22.21 -7.47
CA LYS A 102 17.22 23.43 -7.07
C LYS A 102 16.09 23.19 -6.07
N LEU A 103 15.84 21.96 -5.67
CA LEU A 103 14.84 21.65 -4.65
C LEU A 103 15.27 22.28 -3.32
N HIS A 104 14.32 22.88 -2.60
CA HIS A 104 14.59 23.44 -1.29
C HIS A 104 14.86 22.30 -0.28
N ALA A 105 15.87 22.48 0.55
CA ALA A 105 16.24 21.50 1.58
C ALA A 105 15.10 21.26 2.57
N SER A 106 14.28 22.28 2.84
CA SER A 106 13.08 22.17 3.67
C SER A 106 12.05 21.18 3.11
N TRP A 107 11.97 21.01 1.78
CA TRP A 107 11.09 19.98 1.20
C TRP A 107 11.51 18.60 1.66
N VAL A 108 12.82 18.30 1.62
CA VAL A 108 13.36 17.00 2.06
C VAL A 108 13.17 16.83 3.57
N GLU A 109 13.38 17.87 4.36
CA GLU A 109 13.10 17.85 5.81
C GLU A 109 11.66 17.44 6.11
N HIS A 110 10.69 18.11 5.50
CA HIS A 110 9.27 17.81 5.67
C HIS A 110 8.90 16.41 5.15
N CYS A 111 9.53 15.96 4.04
CA CYS A 111 9.33 14.61 3.54
C CYS A 111 9.80 13.57 4.57
N TYR A 112 10.96 13.78 5.17
CA TYR A 112 11.48 12.90 6.22
C TYR A 112 10.72 13.01 7.54
N GLU A 113 9.98 14.09 7.80
CA GLU A 113 9.00 14.14 8.90
C GLU A 113 7.86 13.13 8.65
N GLY A 114 7.29 13.11 7.45
CA GLY A 114 6.28 12.13 7.06
C GLY A 114 6.80 10.68 7.15
N ILE A 115 8.03 10.44 6.69
CA ILE A 115 8.72 9.14 6.83
C ILE A 115 8.86 8.76 8.32
N ARG A 116 9.30 9.69 9.17
CA ARG A 116 9.46 9.43 10.61
C ARG A 116 8.15 9.07 11.30
N ASP A 117 7.09 9.82 11.01
CA ASP A 117 5.80 9.60 11.65
C ASP A 117 5.17 8.26 11.21
N CYS A 118 5.21 7.94 9.91
CA CYS A 118 4.73 6.66 9.43
C CYS A 118 5.54 5.50 10.03
N ARG A 119 6.88 5.54 9.96
CA ARG A 119 7.74 4.53 10.58
C ARG A 119 7.50 4.37 12.09
N LYS A 120 7.26 5.47 12.79
CA LYS A 120 6.98 5.47 14.23
C LYS A 120 5.69 4.73 14.53
N GLU A 121 4.64 4.97 13.74
CA GLU A 121 3.36 4.29 13.89
C GLU A 121 3.51 2.77 13.72
N TYR A 122 4.27 2.34 12.71
CA TYR A 122 4.49 0.92 12.41
C TYR A 122 5.76 0.35 13.05
N ARG A 123 6.52 1.15 13.82
CA ARG A 123 7.74 0.74 14.55
C ARG A 123 8.83 0.15 13.65
N VAL A 124 9.02 0.72 12.46
CA VAL A 124 10.02 0.26 11.48
C VAL A 124 11.31 1.06 11.59
N ASN A 125 12.46 0.38 11.59
CA ASN A 125 13.77 1.02 11.58
C ASN A 125 14.10 1.60 10.21
N LEU A 126 14.65 2.82 10.13
CA LEU A 126 15.32 3.29 8.92
C LEU A 126 16.80 2.89 8.99
N LEU A 127 17.18 1.93 8.17
CA LEU A 127 18.47 1.27 8.25
C LEU A 127 19.55 2.00 7.45
N GLY A 128 19.17 2.84 6.49
CA GLY A 128 20.09 3.56 5.64
C GLY A 128 19.43 4.06 4.36
N GLY A 129 20.24 4.43 3.40
CA GLY A 129 19.75 4.90 2.10
C GLY A 129 20.87 5.48 1.26
N ASP A 130 20.47 6.02 0.12
CA ASP A 130 21.34 6.71 -0.83
C ASP A 130 20.66 7.99 -1.30
N MET A 131 21.45 9.02 -1.61
CA MET A 131 20.97 10.27 -2.16
C MET A 131 21.78 10.68 -3.37
N THR A 132 21.08 11.00 -4.44
CA THR A 132 21.72 11.43 -5.68
C THR A 132 20.96 12.60 -6.33
N GLY A 133 21.54 13.16 -7.39
CA GLY A 133 20.91 14.21 -8.18
C GLY A 133 19.94 13.66 -9.22
N SER A 134 18.87 14.42 -9.50
CA SER A 134 17.95 14.18 -10.62
C SER A 134 17.98 15.35 -11.59
N VAL A 135 17.92 15.06 -12.88
CA VAL A 135 17.83 16.07 -13.95
C VAL A 135 16.37 16.47 -14.27
N SER A 136 15.40 15.76 -13.71
CA SER A 136 13.96 15.98 -13.96
C SER A 136 13.20 16.25 -12.66
N GLY A 137 12.44 15.28 -12.20
CA GLY A 137 11.62 15.37 -10.98
C GLY A 137 12.23 14.60 -9.81
N ILE A 138 11.46 14.51 -8.74
CA ILE A 138 11.79 13.76 -7.56
C ILE A 138 11.49 12.27 -7.81
N ILE A 139 12.43 11.40 -7.45
CA ILE A 139 12.28 9.95 -7.49
C ILE A 139 12.71 9.41 -6.13
N MET A 140 11.86 8.61 -5.50
CA MET A 140 12.15 8.01 -4.21
C MET A 140 11.78 6.53 -4.25
N THR A 141 12.72 5.67 -3.92
CA THR A 141 12.52 4.22 -3.84
C THR A 141 12.70 3.76 -2.41
N GLY A 142 11.69 3.11 -1.87
CA GLY A 142 11.75 2.41 -0.60
C GLY A 142 12.07 0.93 -0.81
N THR A 143 12.84 0.34 0.09
CA THR A 143 13.03 -1.11 0.18
C THR A 143 12.77 -1.52 1.62
N VAL A 144 11.75 -2.35 1.83
CA VAL A 144 11.33 -2.81 3.14
C VAL A 144 11.79 -4.26 3.37
N VAL A 145 12.23 -4.54 4.58
CA VAL A 145 12.47 -5.89 5.05
C VAL A 145 11.56 -6.20 6.23
N GLY A 146 10.95 -7.37 6.19
CA GLY A 146 10.07 -7.86 7.24
C GLY A 146 10.40 -9.28 7.64
N ILE A 147 9.73 -9.76 8.68
CA ILE A 147 9.84 -11.14 9.16
C ILE A 147 8.46 -11.77 9.27
N VAL A 148 8.42 -13.06 9.02
CA VAL A 148 7.22 -13.88 9.18
C VAL A 148 7.63 -15.21 9.81
N PRO A 149 6.83 -15.86 10.67
CA PRO A 149 7.16 -17.18 11.16
C PRO A 149 7.44 -18.13 10.00
N LYS A 150 8.42 -19.00 10.18
CA LYS A 150 8.94 -19.87 9.12
C LYS A 150 7.81 -20.64 8.41
N ASP A 151 7.85 -20.65 7.07
CA ASP A 151 6.91 -21.35 6.19
C ASP A 151 5.44 -20.85 6.30
N THR A 152 5.19 -19.65 6.85
CA THR A 152 3.82 -19.13 7.03
C THR A 152 3.50 -17.87 6.21
N ALA A 153 4.40 -17.40 5.36
CA ALA A 153 4.12 -16.26 4.49
C ALA A 153 2.88 -16.53 3.61
N VAL A 154 1.90 -15.63 3.64
CA VAL A 154 0.73 -15.72 2.78
C VAL A 154 1.12 -15.29 1.37
N ARG A 155 0.55 -15.92 0.36
CA ARG A 155 0.87 -15.67 -1.04
C ARG A 155 -0.38 -15.28 -1.81
N ARG A 156 -0.23 -14.72 -2.98
CA ARG A 156 -1.33 -14.55 -3.95
C ARG A 156 -1.91 -15.89 -4.38
N SER A 157 -1.08 -16.94 -4.45
CA SER A 157 -1.50 -18.31 -4.78
C SER A 157 -1.97 -19.06 -3.54
N GLY A 158 -2.99 -19.90 -3.69
CA GLY A 158 -3.47 -20.76 -2.61
C GLY A 158 -4.97 -20.72 -2.39
N ALA A 159 -5.70 -19.87 -3.11
CA ALA A 159 -7.15 -19.84 -3.10
C ALA A 159 -7.74 -21.19 -3.54
N ARG A 160 -8.76 -21.65 -2.82
CA ARG A 160 -9.40 -22.96 -3.04
C ARG A 160 -10.89 -22.79 -3.27
N ARG A 161 -11.45 -23.69 -4.05
CA ARG A 161 -12.91 -23.74 -4.24
C ARG A 161 -13.65 -23.73 -2.92
N GLY A 162 -14.64 -22.83 -2.82
CA GLY A 162 -15.47 -22.67 -1.63
C GLY A 162 -14.92 -21.68 -0.62
N ASP A 163 -13.69 -21.17 -0.82
CA ASP A 163 -13.16 -20.10 0.02
C ASP A 163 -14.01 -18.83 -0.14
N VAL A 164 -14.19 -18.12 0.97
CA VAL A 164 -14.74 -16.78 1.01
C VAL A 164 -13.72 -15.81 0.45
N VAL A 165 -14.17 -14.89 -0.41
CA VAL A 165 -13.39 -13.74 -0.86
C VAL A 165 -13.75 -12.55 0.01
N PHE A 166 -12.77 -11.87 0.56
CA PHE A 166 -12.97 -10.74 1.45
C PHE A 166 -12.09 -9.53 1.08
N VAL A 167 -12.48 -8.36 1.57
CA VAL A 167 -11.66 -7.14 1.57
C VAL A 167 -11.63 -6.54 2.97
N THR A 168 -10.57 -5.77 3.27
CA THR A 168 -10.55 -4.89 4.43
C THR A 168 -10.96 -3.47 4.04
N GLY A 169 -11.39 -2.66 5.02
CA GLY A 169 -11.71 -1.23 4.86
C GLY A 169 -12.75 -0.90 3.81
N HIS A 170 -12.49 0.19 3.10
CA HIS A 170 -13.34 0.70 2.01
C HIS A 170 -12.48 1.00 0.79
N PRO A 171 -12.25 0.02 -0.08
CA PRO A 171 -11.53 0.24 -1.35
C PRO A 171 -12.19 1.34 -2.19
N GLY A 172 -11.37 2.16 -2.85
CA GLY A 172 -11.81 3.28 -3.68
C GLY A 172 -11.80 4.64 -2.95
N ASP A 173 -11.64 4.66 -1.63
CA ASP A 173 -11.57 5.91 -0.88
C ASP A 173 -10.36 6.76 -1.31
N SER A 174 -9.20 6.14 -1.58
CA SER A 174 -8.01 6.82 -2.09
C SER A 174 -8.25 7.44 -3.46
N ALA A 175 -8.83 6.70 -4.40
CA ALA A 175 -9.16 7.20 -5.73
C ALA A 175 -10.18 8.34 -5.68
N GLY A 176 -11.21 8.24 -4.82
CA GLY A 176 -12.14 9.33 -4.53
C GLY A 176 -11.43 10.58 -3.98
N GLY A 177 -10.44 10.40 -3.12
CA GLY A 177 -9.60 11.47 -2.57
C GLY A 177 -8.73 12.14 -3.64
N LEU A 178 -8.10 11.36 -4.51
CA LEU A 178 -7.37 11.87 -5.66
C LEU A 178 -8.27 12.67 -6.59
N TYR A 179 -9.46 12.13 -6.90
CA TYR A 179 -10.44 12.83 -7.73
C TYR A 179 -10.84 14.17 -7.10
N ALA A 180 -11.04 14.22 -5.78
CA ALA A 180 -11.35 15.46 -5.07
C ALA A 180 -10.21 16.48 -5.17
N LEU A 181 -8.95 16.07 -4.99
CA LEU A 181 -7.78 16.94 -5.10
C LEU A 181 -7.62 17.52 -6.50
N LEU A 182 -7.75 16.69 -7.54
CA LEU A 182 -7.61 17.11 -8.94
C LEU A 182 -8.72 18.09 -9.37
N HIS A 183 -9.90 18.04 -8.74
CA HIS A 183 -11.02 18.95 -9.00
C HIS A 183 -11.10 20.13 -7.99
N GLY A 184 -10.07 20.29 -7.15
CA GLY A 184 -9.99 21.38 -6.17
C GLY A 184 -11.04 21.32 -5.05
N ASN A 185 -11.67 20.15 -4.87
CA ASN A 185 -12.70 19.96 -3.85
C ASN A 185 -12.06 19.55 -2.52
N LYS A 186 -12.16 20.43 -1.52
CA LYS A 186 -11.55 20.23 -0.18
C LYS A 186 -12.55 19.79 0.90
N GLU A 187 -13.81 19.56 0.54
CA GLU A 187 -14.86 19.19 1.50
C GLU A 187 -14.72 17.73 1.95
N TYR A 188 -14.33 16.83 1.04
CA TYR A 188 -14.19 15.38 1.29
C TYR A 188 -12.85 15.03 1.94
N ARG A 189 -12.71 15.50 3.18
CA ARG A 189 -11.44 15.40 3.92
C ARG A 189 -11.06 13.95 4.24
N GLY A 190 -12.04 13.09 4.50
CA GLY A 190 -11.79 11.68 4.79
C GLY A 190 -11.20 10.95 3.58
N LEU A 191 -11.75 11.18 2.39
CA LEU A 191 -11.22 10.61 1.14
C LEU A 191 -9.82 11.15 0.83
N ILE A 192 -9.63 12.48 0.97
CA ILE A 192 -8.33 13.13 0.76
C ILE A 192 -7.28 12.57 1.71
N GLU A 193 -7.63 12.37 2.97
CA GLU A 193 -6.75 11.80 3.98
C GLU A 193 -6.36 10.36 3.62
N LYS A 194 -7.30 9.54 3.14
CA LYS A 194 -7.05 8.18 2.68
C LYS A 194 -6.07 8.14 1.51
N HIS A 195 -6.16 9.10 0.59
CA HIS A 195 -5.22 9.21 -0.53
C HIS A 195 -3.82 9.64 -0.08
N LYS A 196 -3.74 10.64 0.81
CA LYS A 196 -2.46 11.23 1.24
C LYS A 196 -1.73 10.39 2.28
N HIS A 197 -2.48 9.85 3.24
CA HIS A 197 -1.97 9.10 4.37
C HIS A 197 -2.66 7.73 4.46
N PRO A 198 -2.51 6.87 3.43
CA PRO A 198 -3.05 5.51 3.50
C PRO A 198 -2.44 4.75 4.66
N ARG A 199 -3.17 3.78 5.17
CA ARG A 199 -2.77 2.99 6.34
C ARG A 199 -2.58 1.54 5.97
N PRO A 200 -1.33 1.07 5.78
CA PRO A 200 -1.07 -0.33 5.48
C PRO A 200 -1.59 -1.24 6.59
N GLN A 201 -2.24 -2.31 6.21
CA GLN A 201 -3.04 -3.18 7.07
C GLN A 201 -2.20 -4.27 7.76
N ILE A 202 -1.05 -3.91 8.37
CA ILE A 202 -0.11 -4.86 9.01
C ILE A 202 -0.80 -5.76 10.05
N ALA A 203 -1.62 -5.15 10.91
CA ALA A 203 -2.34 -5.90 11.95
C ALA A 203 -3.34 -6.90 11.34
N TRP A 204 -4.02 -6.52 10.25
CA TRP A 204 -4.90 -7.40 9.50
C TRP A 204 -4.12 -8.50 8.79
N GLY A 205 -2.99 -8.19 8.15
CA GLY A 205 -2.14 -9.18 7.50
C GLY A 205 -1.70 -10.29 8.46
N THR A 206 -1.20 -9.91 9.64
CA THR A 206 -0.83 -10.86 10.70
C THR A 206 -2.03 -11.68 11.16
N LEU A 207 -3.16 -11.04 11.45
CA LEU A 207 -4.37 -11.72 11.90
C LEU A 207 -4.91 -12.71 10.86
N LEU A 208 -4.94 -12.31 9.58
CA LEU A 208 -5.43 -13.14 8.49
C LEU A 208 -4.52 -14.34 8.25
N ARG A 209 -3.19 -14.16 8.31
CA ARG A 209 -2.24 -15.27 8.30
C ARG A 209 -2.54 -16.26 9.43
N GLU A 210 -2.68 -15.78 10.67
CA GLU A 210 -2.95 -16.62 11.85
C GLU A 210 -4.32 -17.29 11.78
N ALA A 211 -5.31 -16.65 11.15
CA ALA A 211 -6.62 -17.22 10.92
C ALA A 211 -6.62 -18.31 9.83
N GLY A 212 -5.60 -18.37 8.97
CA GLY A 212 -5.47 -19.37 7.91
C GLY A 212 -5.92 -18.85 6.53
N ALA A 213 -5.72 -17.55 6.24
CA ALA A 213 -5.95 -17.02 4.89
C ALA A 213 -5.21 -17.87 3.85
N SER A 214 -5.94 -18.31 2.82
CA SER A 214 -5.43 -19.18 1.76
C SER A 214 -4.70 -18.38 0.68
N SER A 215 -5.10 -17.12 0.45
CA SER A 215 -4.40 -16.14 -0.38
C SER A 215 -4.59 -14.74 0.15
N LEU A 216 -3.65 -13.84 -0.18
CA LEU A 216 -3.71 -12.45 0.21
C LEU A 216 -2.97 -11.58 -0.81
N ASN A 217 -3.47 -10.38 -1.06
CA ASN A 217 -2.84 -9.30 -1.80
C ASN A 217 -3.23 -7.97 -1.15
N ASP A 218 -2.44 -6.91 -1.32
CA ASP A 218 -2.90 -5.57 -1.01
C ASP A 218 -3.59 -4.93 -2.23
N ILE A 219 -4.36 -3.88 -2.00
CA ILE A 219 -5.08 -3.17 -3.07
C ILE A 219 -4.28 -1.92 -3.42
N SER A 220 -3.37 -2.08 -4.39
CA SER A 220 -2.54 -1.01 -4.97
C SER A 220 -3.09 -0.44 -6.26
N ASP A 221 -3.71 -1.27 -7.12
CA ASP A 221 -4.22 -0.90 -8.45
C ASP A 221 -5.73 -1.13 -8.62
N GLY A 222 -6.44 -1.39 -7.52
CA GLY A 222 -7.87 -1.62 -7.49
C GLY A 222 -8.27 -3.10 -7.44
N ILE A 223 -9.48 -3.35 -6.94
CA ILE A 223 -10.00 -4.72 -6.75
C ILE A 223 -9.93 -5.54 -8.04
N SER A 224 -10.20 -4.92 -9.21
CA SER A 224 -10.24 -5.66 -10.47
C SER A 224 -8.91 -6.31 -10.80
N ARG A 225 -7.79 -5.62 -10.58
CA ARG A 225 -6.44 -6.15 -10.81
C ARG A 225 -6.08 -7.19 -9.75
N GLU A 226 -6.16 -6.83 -8.47
CA GLU A 226 -5.64 -7.66 -7.40
C GLU A 226 -6.36 -9.00 -7.27
N ILE A 227 -7.66 -9.04 -7.49
CA ILE A 227 -8.41 -10.29 -7.42
C ILE A 227 -8.18 -11.19 -8.65
N ASN A 228 -7.93 -10.59 -9.83
CA ASN A 228 -7.53 -11.36 -11.01
C ASN A 228 -6.14 -11.99 -10.82
N GLU A 229 -5.19 -11.29 -10.19
CA GLU A 229 -3.88 -11.86 -9.85
C GLU A 229 -4.01 -13.05 -8.89
N ILE A 230 -4.87 -12.97 -7.87
CA ILE A 230 -5.17 -14.09 -6.98
C ILE A 230 -5.78 -15.26 -7.77
N ALA A 231 -6.74 -14.99 -8.64
CA ALA A 231 -7.40 -16.01 -9.45
C ALA A 231 -6.42 -16.72 -10.39
N GLU A 232 -5.55 -15.95 -11.05
CA GLU A 232 -4.53 -16.46 -11.95
C GLU A 232 -3.47 -17.27 -11.20
N ALA A 233 -2.88 -16.72 -10.14
CA ALA A 233 -1.86 -17.36 -9.34
C ALA A 233 -2.34 -18.65 -8.68
N SER A 234 -3.63 -18.75 -8.37
CA SER A 234 -4.26 -19.92 -7.76
C SER A 234 -4.85 -20.89 -8.81
N GLY A 235 -4.99 -20.48 -10.07
CA GLY A 235 -5.60 -21.29 -11.14
C GLY A 235 -7.09 -21.56 -10.94
N VAL A 236 -7.82 -20.63 -10.30
CA VAL A 236 -9.25 -20.73 -9.96
C VAL A 236 -10.09 -19.68 -10.65
N SER A 237 -11.41 -19.83 -10.56
CA SER A 237 -12.36 -18.77 -10.89
C SER A 237 -12.93 -18.16 -9.62
N ILE A 238 -13.21 -16.86 -9.65
CA ILE A 238 -13.76 -16.12 -8.51
C ILE A 238 -15.06 -15.45 -8.95
N LYS A 239 -16.05 -15.46 -8.05
CA LYS A 239 -17.29 -14.72 -8.23
C LYS A 239 -17.43 -13.68 -7.13
N ILE A 240 -17.49 -12.42 -7.50
CA ILE A 240 -17.72 -11.28 -6.61
C ILE A 240 -19.17 -10.82 -6.74
N ASP A 241 -19.81 -10.53 -5.63
CA ASP A 241 -21.10 -9.86 -5.61
C ASP A 241 -20.90 -8.35 -5.56
N LYS A 242 -21.26 -7.66 -6.64
CA LYS A 242 -21.10 -6.21 -6.79
C LYS A 242 -21.69 -5.43 -5.62
N SER A 243 -22.84 -5.87 -5.10
CA SER A 243 -23.53 -5.22 -3.99
C SER A 243 -22.88 -5.41 -2.62
N SER A 244 -21.93 -6.35 -2.53
CA SER A 244 -21.20 -6.65 -1.30
C SER A 244 -19.90 -5.88 -1.15
N ILE A 245 -19.41 -5.22 -2.22
CA ILE A 245 -18.19 -4.40 -2.17
C ILE A 245 -18.46 -3.19 -1.25
N PRO A 246 -17.67 -3.00 -0.18
CA PRO A 246 -17.90 -1.90 0.74
C PRO A 246 -17.45 -0.57 0.13
N VAL A 247 -18.35 0.39 0.06
CA VAL A 247 -18.08 1.78 -0.34
C VAL A 247 -18.40 2.68 0.84
N SER A 248 -17.51 3.62 1.17
CA SER A 248 -17.73 4.52 2.30
C SER A 248 -18.88 5.49 2.05
N ALA A 249 -19.49 5.97 3.14
CA ALA A 249 -20.57 6.95 3.04
C ALA A 249 -20.11 8.25 2.35
N GLU A 250 -18.86 8.66 2.59
CA GLU A 250 -18.29 9.85 1.98
C GLU A 250 -18.05 9.67 0.48
N ALA A 251 -17.58 8.49 0.04
CA ALA A 251 -17.45 8.16 -1.39
C ALA A 251 -18.80 8.08 -2.09
N LEU A 252 -19.83 7.48 -1.46
CA LEU A 252 -21.19 7.47 -1.99
C LEU A 252 -21.77 8.87 -2.16
N GLU A 253 -21.56 9.75 -1.18
CA GLU A 253 -22.02 11.13 -1.25
C GLU A 253 -21.31 11.90 -2.36
N TYR A 254 -19.98 11.78 -2.40
CA TYR A 254 -19.17 12.49 -3.38
C TYR A 254 -19.45 11.99 -4.81
N GLY A 255 -19.48 10.68 -5.04
CA GLY A 255 -19.79 10.10 -6.33
C GLY A 255 -21.13 10.59 -6.88
N ARG A 256 -22.17 10.62 -6.02
CA ARG A 256 -23.49 11.16 -6.40
C ARG A 256 -23.42 12.63 -6.83
N LYS A 257 -22.66 13.48 -6.13
CA LYS A 257 -22.50 14.90 -6.47
C LYS A 257 -21.67 15.10 -7.75
N ALA A 258 -20.65 14.25 -7.95
CA ALA A 258 -19.77 14.30 -9.11
C ALA A 258 -20.35 13.62 -10.35
N GLY A 259 -21.45 12.86 -10.22
CA GLY A 259 -22.02 12.07 -11.31
C GLY A 259 -21.17 10.84 -11.68
N ILE A 260 -20.42 10.30 -10.72
CA ILE A 260 -19.53 9.12 -10.87
C ILE A 260 -20.08 7.99 -10.00
N ASP A 261 -20.07 6.75 -10.52
CA ASP A 261 -20.31 5.57 -9.70
C ASP A 261 -19.08 5.34 -8.83
N PRO A 262 -19.17 5.51 -7.49
CA PRO A 262 -18.00 5.34 -6.60
C PRO A 262 -17.47 3.91 -6.58
N LEU A 263 -18.25 2.94 -7.07
CA LEU A 263 -17.79 1.58 -7.24
C LEU A 263 -16.68 1.47 -8.30
N SER A 264 -16.64 2.36 -9.29
CA SER A 264 -15.53 2.43 -10.25
C SER A 264 -14.22 2.79 -9.55
N TRP A 265 -14.26 3.63 -8.50
CA TRP A 265 -13.08 3.92 -7.68
C TRP A 265 -12.60 2.67 -6.93
N ALA A 266 -13.52 1.83 -6.41
CA ALA A 266 -13.16 0.61 -5.71
C ALA A 266 -12.62 -0.48 -6.65
N LEU A 267 -13.19 -0.59 -7.85
CA LEU A 267 -12.80 -1.62 -8.81
C LEU A 267 -11.47 -1.30 -9.50
N ASP A 268 -11.28 -0.05 -9.93
CA ASP A 268 -10.21 0.33 -10.85
C ASP A 268 -9.30 1.44 -10.31
N GLY A 269 -9.63 1.99 -9.13
CA GLY A 269 -8.80 2.98 -8.44
C GLY A 269 -7.75 2.32 -7.55
N GLY A 270 -6.59 2.93 -7.48
CA GLY A 270 -5.46 2.39 -6.73
C GLY A 270 -5.15 3.13 -5.44
N GLU A 271 -4.05 2.68 -4.82
CA GLU A 271 -3.39 3.27 -3.66
C GLU A 271 -4.23 3.27 -2.37
N ASP A 272 -5.15 2.31 -2.22
CA ASP A 272 -5.93 2.13 -0.99
C ASP A 272 -5.11 1.43 0.11
N TYR A 273 -4.23 0.51 -0.29
CA TYR A 273 -3.40 -0.29 0.60
C TYR A 273 -4.21 -1.03 1.69
N GLU A 274 -5.46 -1.34 1.35
CA GLU A 274 -6.29 -2.32 2.04
C GLU A 274 -5.91 -3.73 1.56
N LEU A 275 -6.46 -4.77 2.19
CA LEU A 275 -6.18 -6.15 1.82
C LEU A 275 -7.37 -6.79 1.12
N ILE A 276 -7.09 -7.61 0.11
CA ILE A 276 -8.02 -8.53 -0.53
C ILE A 276 -7.47 -9.94 -0.46
N GLY A 277 -8.31 -10.92 -0.22
CA GLY A 277 -7.83 -12.29 -0.11
C GLY A 277 -8.93 -13.34 -0.06
N THR A 278 -8.49 -14.56 0.17
CA THR A 278 -9.37 -15.73 0.31
C THR A 278 -9.07 -16.48 1.59
N ILE A 279 -10.09 -17.11 2.15
CA ILE A 279 -9.98 -17.88 3.40
C ILE A 279 -11.07 -18.95 3.42
N SER A 280 -10.83 -20.08 4.06
CA SER A 280 -11.88 -21.10 4.22
C SER A 280 -13.10 -20.53 4.94
N LYS A 281 -14.29 -21.02 4.60
CA LYS A 281 -15.53 -20.56 5.27
C LYS A 281 -15.48 -20.78 6.78
N GLU A 282 -14.86 -21.86 7.25
CA GLU A 282 -14.71 -22.15 8.68
C GLU A 282 -13.79 -21.15 9.36
N ASP A 283 -12.67 -20.81 8.73
CA ASP A 283 -11.69 -19.86 9.27
C ASP A 283 -12.19 -18.41 9.19
N PHE A 284 -12.99 -18.06 8.18
CA PHE A 284 -13.63 -16.76 8.08
C PHE A 284 -14.54 -16.46 9.29
N GLU A 285 -15.22 -17.47 9.85
CA GLU A 285 -16.03 -17.31 11.06
C GLU A 285 -15.26 -16.72 12.26
N LYS A 286 -13.92 -16.91 12.30
CA LYS A 286 -13.04 -16.39 13.36
C LYS A 286 -12.82 -14.87 13.26
N VAL A 287 -13.00 -14.31 12.06
CA VAL A 287 -12.67 -12.90 11.78
C VAL A 287 -13.84 -12.05 11.29
N LYS A 288 -14.91 -12.64 10.76
CA LYS A 288 -16.03 -11.93 10.10
C LYS A 288 -16.74 -10.88 10.96
N ASN A 289 -16.71 -11.03 12.28
CA ASN A 289 -17.37 -10.09 13.20
C ASN A 289 -16.43 -8.93 13.64
N ARG A 290 -15.19 -8.91 13.16
CA ARG A 290 -14.30 -7.79 13.43
C ARG A 290 -14.65 -6.60 12.52
N PRO A 291 -14.65 -5.37 13.04
CA PRO A 291 -14.89 -4.20 12.20
C PRO A 291 -13.78 -4.05 11.16
N GLY A 292 -14.16 -3.70 9.94
CA GLY A 292 -13.18 -3.44 8.85
C GLY A 292 -12.86 -4.64 7.96
N ILE A 293 -13.61 -5.76 8.06
CA ILE A 293 -13.52 -6.86 7.06
C ILE A 293 -14.91 -7.13 6.48
N LYS A 294 -14.96 -7.43 5.19
CA LYS A 294 -16.22 -7.71 4.49
C LYS A 294 -16.04 -8.86 3.50
N GLU A 295 -16.95 -9.86 3.57
CA GLU A 295 -17.13 -10.85 2.52
C GLU A 295 -17.70 -10.18 1.26
N ILE A 296 -17.06 -10.40 0.11
CA ILE A 296 -17.47 -9.85 -1.18
C ILE A 296 -17.72 -10.91 -2.23
N GLY A 297 -17.39 -12.18 -1.99
CA GLY A 297 -17.53 -13.22 -3.00
C GLY A 297 -17.08 -14.60 -2.54
N VAL A 298 -16.92 -15.47 -3.53
CA VAL A 298 -16.54 -16.87 -3.32
C VAL A 298 -15.68 -17.40 -4.46
N VAL A 299 -14.73 -18.28 -4.13
CA VAL A 299 -13.92 -19.02 -5.11
C VAL A 299 -14.76 -20.16 -5.70
N THR A 300 -14.77 -20.32 -7.01
CA THR A 300 -15.62 -21.29 -7.74
C THR A 300 -14.83 -22.12 -8.75
N ASP A 301 -15.43 -23.22 -9.24
CA ASP A 301 -14.89 -24.08 -10.32
C ASP A 301 -15.50 -23.76 -11.69
N LYS A 302 -16.02 -22.58 -11.94
CA LYS A 302 -16.64 -22.34 -13.24
C LYS A 302 -15.66 -22.59 -14.38
N PRO A 303 -16.09 -23.23 -15.48
CA PRO A 303 -15.25 -23.41 -16.65
C PRO A 303 -14.94 -22.03 -17.27
N GLY A 304 -13.64 -21.74 -17.36
CA GLY A 304 -13.10 -20.46 -17.77
C GLY A 304 -12.42 -19.76 -16.60
N LYS A 305 -11.09 -19.64 -16.65
CA LYS A 305 -10.32 -18.90 -15.66
C LYS A 305 -10.73 -17.43 -15.66
N GLY A 306 -10.83 -16.81 -14.51
CA GLY A 306 -11.09 -15.38 -14.40
C GLY A 306 -12.02 -15.03 -13.24
N VAL A 307 -12.23 -13.74 -13.09
CA VAL A 307 -13.11 -13.16 -12.07
C VAL A 307 -14.41 -12.73 -12.72
N PHE A 308 -15.53 -13.05 -12.06
CA PHE A 308 -16.87 -12.72 -12.54
C PHE A 308 -17.57 -11.82 -11.53
N LEU A 309 -18.06 -10.68 -11.98
CA LEU A 309 -18.88 -9.77 -11.21
C LEU A 309 -20.36 -10.16 -11.34
N LYS A 310 -21.01 -10.40 -10.21
CA LYS A 310 -22.45 -10.67 -10.16
C LYS A 310 -23.20 -9.37 -9.91
N GLN A 311 -24.09 -9.00 -10.84
CA GLN A 311 -24.99 -7.87 -10.72
C GLN A 311 -26.42 -8.32 -11.12
N GLU A 312 -27.43 -8.11 -10.27
CA GLU A 312 -28.85 -8.41 -10.56
C GLU A 312 -29.12 -9.82 -11.12
N GLY A 313 -28.32 -10.80 -10.67
CA GLY A 313 -28.44 -12.19 -11.13
C GLY A 313 -27.63 -12.54 -12.39
N HIS A 314 -27.11 -11.56 -13.10
CA HIS A 314 -26.20 -11.74 -14.24
C HIS A 314 -24.75 -11.86 -13.76
N LEU A 315 -23.93 -12.56 -14.56
CA LEU A 315 -22.50 -12.70 -14.33
C LEU A 315 -21.77 -12.14 -15.54
N GLU A 316 -20.95 -11.15 -15.30
CA GLU A 316 -20.09 -10.52 -16.31
C GLU A 316 -18.63 -10.81 -15.96
N LEU A 317 -17.79 -10.99 -16.97
CA LEU A 317 -16.34 -11.10 -16.74
C LEU A 317 -15.85 -9.74 -16.22
N LEU A 318 -15.16 -9.77 -15.10
CA LEU A 318 -14.50 -8.56 -14.57
C LEU A 318 -13.17 -8.39 -15.32
N GLU A 319 -13.19 -7.51 -16.31
CA GLU A 319 -11.97 -7.11 -17.02
C GLU A 319 -11.07 -6.28 -16.10
N VAL A 320 -9.77 -6.37 -16.33
CA VAL A 320 -8.79 -5.59 -15.57
C VAL A 320 -8.65 -4.22 -16.24
N HIS A 321 -9.04 -3.17 -15.53
CA HIS A 321 -8.90 -1.78 -15.96
C HIS A 321 -8.01 -0.96 -15.00
N GLY A 322 -7.35 -1.63 -14.06
CA GLY A 322 -6.46 -1.00 -13.09
C GLY A 322 -5.31 -0.23 -13.76
N TYR A 323 -4.65 0.61 -12.98
CA TYR A 323 -3.56 1.45 -13.49
C TYR A 323 -2.41 0.62 -14.08
N ASP A 324 -1.88 1.05 -15.23
CA ASP A 324 -0.68 0.51 -15.86
C ASP A 324 0.26 1.64 -16.24
N HIS A 325 1.51 1.57 -15.79
CA HIS A 325 2.54 2.59 -16.04
C HIS A 325 2.89 2.78 -17.52
N PHE A 326 2.62 1.79 -18.37
CA PHE A 326 3.07 1.75 -19.78
C PHE A 326 1.91 1.69 -20.77
N GLU A 327 0.69 1.46 -20.32
CA GLU A 327 -0.52 1.59 -21.16
C GLU A 327 -0.97 3.07 -21.19
N LYS A 328 -1.26 3.56 -22.43
CA LYS A 328 -1.71 4.94 -22.67
C LYS A 328 -3.19 4.99 -22.92
#